data_b52fd0d0efea3367ad7a4fda0e6a5f9a
#
_entry.id   b52fd0d0efea3367ad7a4fda0e6a5f9a
#
_cell.length_a   1.000
_cell.length_b   1.000
_cell.length_c   1.000
_cell.angle_alpha   90.00
_cell.angle_beta   90.00
_cell.angle_gamma   90.00
#
_symmetry.space_group_name_H-M   'P 1'
#
loop_
_entity.id
_entity.type
_entity.pdbx_description
1 polymer ?
#
loop_
_entity_poly.entity_id
_entity_poly.type
_entity_poly.pdbx_seq_one_letter_code
_entity_poly.pdbx_strand_id
1 'polypeptide(L)'
;MGGIICPGVEISADALFERAARLPRVDIQRPAALIGRTTVGAMQSGLFYGYVAMIEGIIERLNSSLSEAQPSICVATGGLAEKMAPEVRFIDHVNLDLILVGLKLIWKRNLRG
;
A
#
# COMPACT_ATOMS: atom_id res chain seq x y z
N MET A 1 15.99 -10.31 10.01
CA MET A 1 15.04 -9.56 9.17
C MET A 1 13.87 -10.44 8.79
N GLY A 2 12.72 -9.85 8.54
CA GLY A 2 11.52 -10.57 8.19
C GLY A 2 10.55 -9.68 7.41
N GLY A 3 9.32 -10.17 7.22
CA GLY A 3 8.33 -9.41 6.46
C GLY A 3 6.90 -9.82 6.81
N ILE A 4 5.98 -9.02 6.34
CA ILE A 4 4.53 -9.28 6.40
C ILE A 4 4.01 -9.19 4.97
N ILE A 5 3.21 -10.17 4.57
CA ILE A 5 2.63 -10.22 3.22
C ILE A 5 1.12 -10.15 3.34
N CYS A 6 0.51 -9.20 2.63
CA CYS A 6 -0.93 -9.05 2.56
C CYS A 6 -1.37 -9.04 1.09
N PRO A 7 -2.62 -9.44 0.79
CA PRO A 7 -3.16 -9.30 -0.56
C PRO A 7 -3.13 -7.84 -1.00
N GLY A 8 -2.76 -7.60 -2.25
CA GLY A 8 -2.74 -6.26 -2.83
C GLY A 8 -4.14 -5.69 -3.04
N VAL A 9 -4.25 -4.36 -3.08
CA VAL A 9 -5.54 -3.68 -3.26
C VAL A 9 -6.18 -3.99 -4.61
N GLU A 10 -5.39 -4.12 -5.67
CA GLU A 10 -5.89 -4.47 -7.01
C GLU A 10 -6.46 -5.88 -7.06
N ILE A 11 -5.79 -6.85 -6.40
CA ILE A 11 -6.29 -8.22 -6.26
C ILE A 11 -7.61 -8.22 -5.51
N SER A 12 -7.74 -7.42 -4.46
CA SER A 12 -8.99 -7.31 -3.69
C SER A 12 -10.12 -6.68 -4.51
N ALA A 13 -9.80 -5.68 -5.34
CA ALA A 13 -10.78 -5.09 -6.25
C ALA A 13 -11.27 -6.11 -7.29
N ASP A 14 -10.36 -6.88 -7.87
CA ASP A 14 -10.70 -7.95 -8.81
C ASP A 14 -11.53 -9.05 -8.14
N ALA A 15 -11.19 -9.42 -6.90
CA ALA A 15 -11.95 -10.41 -6.13
C ALA A 15 -13.40 -9.95 -5.88
N LEU A 16 -13.60 -8.68 -5.58
CA LEU A 16 -14.95 -8.12 -5.43
C LEU A 16 -15.73 -8.20 -6.74
N PHE A 17 -15.09 -7.87 -7.85
CA PHE A 17 -15.73 -7.96 -9.16
C PHE A 17 -16.08 -9.41 -9.56
N GLU A 18 -15.15 -10.35 -9.36
CA GLU A 18 -15.32 -11.75 -9.80
C GLU A 18 -16.19 -12.58 -8.86
N ARG A 19 -16.13 -12.33 -7.55
CA ARG A 19 -16.77 -13.16 -6.52
C ARG A 19 -18.12 -12.66 -6.08
N ALA A 20 -18.33 -11.35 -6.11
CA ALA A 20 -19.62 -10.76 -5.76
C ALA A 20 -20.42 -10.53 -7.03
N ALA A 21 -21.50 -11.28 -7.21
CA ALA A 21 -22.40 -11.11 -8.33
C ALA A 21 -22.92 -9.66 -8.40
N ARG A 22 -22.80 -9.02 -9.56
CA ARG A 22 -23.34 -7.69 -9.86
C ARG A 22 -22.52 -6.50 -9.34
N LEU A 23 -21.30 -6.70 -8.81
CA LEU A 23 -20.44 -5.56 -8.52
C LEU A 23 -19.66 -5.17 -9.78
N PRO A 24 -19.58 -3.87 -10.13
CA PRO A 24 -18.80 -3.42 -11.27
C PRO A 24 -17.29 -3.42 -10.96
N ARG A 25 -16.47 -3.32 -12.01
CA ARG A 25 -15.07 -2.96 -11.84
C ARG A 25 -14.96 -1.51 -11.42
N VAL A 26 -14.10 -1.22 -10.45
CA VAL A 26 -13.87 0.14 -9.96
C VAL A 26 -12.37 0.44 -9.94
N ASP A 27 -12.03 1.70 -10.20
CA ASP A 27 -10.66 2.16 -10.05
C ASP A 27 -10.33 2.41 -8.58
N ILE A 28 -9.08 2.14 -8.20
CA ILE A 28 -8.58 2.44 -6.87
C ILE A 28 -8.27 3.93 -6.81
N GLN A 29 -9.13 4.67 -6.12
CA GLN A 29 -8.96 6.10 -5.93
C GLN A 29 -9.68 6.55 -4.67
N ARG A 30 -9.26 7.71 -4.16
CA ARG A 30 -9.91 8.33 -3.01
C ARG A 30 -11.35 8.69 -3.38
N PRO A 31 -12.34 8.17 -2.64
CA PRO A 31 -13.73 8.53 -2.90
C PRO A 31 -14.05 9.96 -2.45
N ALA A 32 -15.13 10.52 -2.99
CA ALA A 32 -15.61 11.84 -2.60
C ALA A 32 -16.06 11.90 -1.14
N ALA A 33 -16.54 10.78 -0.60
CA ALA A 33 -17.00 10.69 0.78
C ALA A 33 -16.66 9.30 1.36
N LEU A 34 -16.43 9.26 2.66
CA LEU A 34 -16.13 8.00 3.36
C LEU A 34 -17.31 7.03 3.27
N ILE A 35 -18.49 7.51 3.47
CA ILE A 35 -19.70 6.68 3.32
C ILE A 35 -20.21 6.81 1.89
N GLY A 36 -20.03 5.74 1.11
CA GLY A 36 -20.50 5.69 -0.26
C GLY A 36 -22.02 5.59 -0.34
N ARG A 37 -22.62 6.45 -1.17
CA ARG A 37 -24.06 6.45 -1.42
C ARG A 37 -24.43 5.71 -2.70
N THR A 38 -23.46 5.25 -3.45
CA THR A 38 -23.61 4.41 -4.63
C THR A 38 -22.77 3.15 -4.45
N THR A 39 -23.05 2.13 -5.25
CA THR A 39 -22.26 0.90 -5.22
C THR A 39 -20.79 1.19 -5.52
N VAL A 40 -20.50 1.96 -6.55
CA VAL A 40 -19.12 2.36 -6.90
C VAL A 40 -18.46 3.13 -5.77
N GLY A 41 -19.13 4.12 -5.20
CA GLY A 41 -18.61 4.91 -4.08
C GLY A 41 -18.35 4.07 -2.84
N ALA A 42 -19.22 3.13 -2.54
CA ALA A 42 -19.05 2.21 -1.41
C ALA A 42 -17.84 1.27 -1.61
N MET A 43 -17.67 0.73 -2.82
CA MET A 43 -16.53 -0.11 -3.17
C MET A 43 -15.21 0.68 -3.10
N GLN A 44 -15.17 1.86 -3.69
CA GLN A 44 -13.98 2.73 -3.65
C GLN A 44 -13.60 3.11 -2.23
N SER A 45 -14.58 3.45 -1.40
CA SER A 45 -14.33 3.79 0.01
C SER A 45 -13.75 2.60 0.77
N GLY A 46 -14.33 1.42 0.63
CA GLY A 46 -13.85 0.21 1.30
C GLY A 46 -12.45 -0.19 0.84
N LEU A 47 -12.19 -0.16 -0.47
CA LEU A 47 -10.88 -0.49 -1.02
C LEU A 47 -9.82 0.54 -0.61
N PHE A 48 -10.10 1.82 -0.78
CA PHE A 48 -9.14 2.87 -0.48
C PHE A 48 -8.87 3.01 1.03
N TYR A 49 -9.90 3.30 1.80
CA TYR A 49 -9.74 3.50 3.24
C TYR A 49 -9.51 2.21 4.02
N GLY A 50 -10.00 1.08 3.53
CA GLY A 50 -9.67 -0.23 4.09
C GLY A 50 -8.19 -0.52 4.01
N TYR A 51 -7.55 -0.24 2.88
CA TYR A 51 -6.10 -0.40 2.71
C TYR A 51 -5.30 0.63 3.46
N VAL A 52 -5.71 1.89 3.49
CA VAL A 52 -5.09 2.92 4.34
C VAL A 52 -5.07 2.46 5.80
N ALA A 53 -6.21 2.02 6.33
CA ALA A 53 -6.32 1.55 7.71
C ALA A 53 -5.48 0.30 7.97
N MET A 54 -5.43 -0.64 7.03
CA MET A 54 -4.60 -1.85 7.13
C MET A 54 -3.12 -1.48 7.20
N ILE A 55 -2.65 -0.63 6.33
CA ILE A 55 -1.25 -0.19 6.28
C ILE A 55 -0.89 0.55 7.56
N GLU A 56 -1.69 1.51 7.99
CA GLU A 56 -1.48 2.24 9.24
C GLU A 56 -1.43 1.31 10.44
N GLY A 57 -2.37 0.39 10.55
CA GLY A 57 -2.42 -0.56 11.65
C GLY A 57 -1.23 -1.50 11.70
N ILE A 58 -0.72 -1.93 10.56
CA ILE A 58 0.48 -2.78 10.48
C ILE A 58 1.72 -1.97 10.87
N ILE A 59 1.88 -0.77 10.34
CA ILE A 59 3.03 0.09 10.66
C ILE A 59 3.06 0.41 12.15
N GLU A 60 1.92 0.74 12.74
CA GLU A 60 1.80 1.01 14.16
C GLU A 60 2.25 -0.19 15.01
N ARG A 61 1.81 -1.39 14.65
CA ARG A 61 2.23 -2.63 15.34
C ARG A 61 3.71 -2.92 15.17
N LEU A 62 4.25 -2.70 13.98
CA LEU A 62 5.68 -2.84 13.73
C LEU A 62 6.49 -1.86 14.56
N ASN A 63 6.11 -0.59 14.59
CA ASN A 63 6.79 0.43 15.39
C ASN A 63 6.77 0.08 16.87
N SER A 64 5.66 -0.47 17.37
CA SER A 64 5.55 -0.92 18.77
C SER A 64 6.41 -2.14 19.08
N SER A 65 6.68 -2.98 18.08
CA SER A 65 7.49 -4.19 18.25
C SER A 65 8.98 -3.96 18.09
N LEU A 66 9.39 -2.86 17.46
CA LEU A 66 10.78 -2.50 17.26
C LEU A 66 11.33 -1.75 18.49
N SER A 67 12.64 -1.87 18.72
CA SER A 67 13.29 -1.21 19.84
C SER A 67 13.26 0.31 19.69
N GLU A 68 12.93 1.03 20.75
CA GLU A 68 13.00 2.50 20.80
C GLU A 68 14.42 3.03 20.56
N ALA A 69 15.43 2.21 20.78
CA ALA A 69 16.83 2.58 20.57
C ALA A 69 17.19 2.74 19.10
N GLN A 70 16.37 2.20 18.17
CA GLN A 70 16.60 2.31 16.74
C GLN A 70 15.29 2.69 16.05
N PRO A 71 15.00 3.99 15.94
CA PRO A 71 13.81 4.45 15.22
C PRO A 71 13.86 3.98 13.77
N SER A 72 12.76 3.40 13.30
CA SER A 72 12.63 2.94 11.93
C SER A 72 12.09 4.05 11.02
N ILE A 73 12.54 4.03 9.78
CA ILE A 73 12.02 4.90 8.71
C ILE A 73 11.13 4.03 7.83
N CYS A 74 9.93 4.51 7.55
CA CYS A 74 8.99 3.82 6.66
C CYS A 74 9.06 4.43 5.26
N VAL A 75 9.40 3.59 4.29
CA VAL A 75 9.48 3.96 2.88
C VAL A 75 8.43 3.19 2.10
N ALA A 76 7.55 3.90 1.40
CA ALA A 76 6.57 3.30 0.50
C ALA A 76 7.11 3.27 -0.93
N THR A 77 6.85 2.18 -1.63
CA THR A 77 7.20 2.00 -3.04
C THR A 77 6.09 1.24 -3.75
N GLY A 78 6.13 1.25 -5.08
CA GLY A 78 5.14 0.59 -5.93
C GLY A 78 4.15 1.55 -6.56
N GLY A 79 3.36 1.05 -7.51
CA GLY A 79 2.50 1.87 -8.37
C GLY A 79 1.37 2.63 -7.66
N LEU A 80 0.92 2.15 -6.49
CA LEU A 80 -0.14 2.80 -5.71
C LEU A 80 0.38 3.68 -4.57
N ALA A 81 1.71 3.72 -4.36
CA ALA A 81 2.29 4.49 -3.27
C ALA A 81 1.95 5.99 -3.36
N GLU A 82 2.00 6.58 -4.55
CA GLU A 82 1.65 7.99 -4.75
C GLU A 82 0.20 8.31 -4.36
N LYS A 83 -0.72 7.39 -4.67
CA LYS A 83 -2.15 7.59 -4.38
C LYS A 83 -2.48 7.44 -2.91
N MET A 84 -1.83 6.51 -2.22
CA MET A 84 -2.18 6.12 -0.85
C MET A 84 -1.32 6.77 0.22
N ALA A 85 -0.03 6.98 -0.05
CA ALA A 85 0.89 7.51 0.95
C ALA A 85 0.45 8.83 1.60
N PRO A 86 -0.15 9.80 0.87
CA PRO A 86 -0.63 11.03 1.49
C PRO A 86 -1.72 10.83 2.56
N GLU A 87 -2.47 9.73 2.47
CA GLU A 87 -3.53 9.40 3.42
C GLU A 87 -3.05 8.49 4.57
N VAL A 88 -1.89 7.85 4.42
CA VAL A 88 -1.36 6.91 5.40
C VAL A 88 -0.42 7.62 6.35
N ARG A 89 -0.74 7.57 7.65
CA ARG A 89 0.17 8.02 8.71
C ARG A 89 1.39 7.10 8.76
N PHE A 90 2.51 7.62 9.27
CA PHE A 90 3.77 6.88 9.51
C PHE A 90 4.59 6.58 8.25
N ILE A 91 4.17 6.92 7.05
CA ILE A 91 5.02 6.84 5.88
C ILE A 91 5.91 8.09 5.84
N ASP A 92 7.21 7.88 5.91
CA ASP A 92 8.19 8.98 5.93
C ASP A 92 8.59 9.42 4.53
N HIS A 93 8.73 8.45 3.62
CA HIS A 93 9.18 8.71 2.25
C HIS A 93 8.43 7.84 1.24
N VAL A 94 8.28 8.35 0.03
CA VAL A 94 7.83 7.60 -1.13
C VAL A 94 8.95 7.56 -2.15
N ASN A 95 9.33 6.35 -2.57
CA ASN A 95 10.35 6.15 -3.60
C ASN A 95 9.85 5.14 -4.64
N LEU A 96 9.40 5.65 -5.78
CA LEU A 96 8.82 4.82 -6.85
C LEU A 96 9.88 4.04 -7.61
N ASP A 97 11.14 4.45 -7.56
CA ASP A 97 12.25 3.87 -8.30
C ASP A 97 13.08 2.88 -7.48
N LEU A 98 12.62 2.48 -6.30
CA LEU A 98 13.39 1.68 -5.36
C LEU A 98 13.88 0.36 -5.98
N ILE A 99 13.05 -0.32 -6.76
CA ILE A 99 13.41 -1.57 -7.46
C ILE A 99 14.51 -1.30 -8.50
N LEU A 100 14.37 -0.23 -9.29
CA LEU A 100 15.36 0.14 -10.31
C LEU A 100 16.69 0.54 -9.69
N VAL A 101 16.66 1.29 -8.60
CA VAL A 101 17.87 1.65 -7.83
C VAL A 101 18.53 0.40 -7.28
N GLY A 102 17.77 -0.54 -6.73
CA GLY A 102 18.27 -1.81 -6.23
C GLY A 102 18.93 -2.64 -7.33
N LEU A 103 18.29 -2.77 -8.49
CA LEU A 103 18.84 -3.49 -9.64
C LEU A 103 20.15 -2.85 -10.13
N LYS A 104 20.22 -1.53 -10.20
CA LYS A 104 21.43 -0.79 -10.57
C LYS A 104 22.58 -1.05 -9.60
N LEU A 105 22.30 -1.07 -8.31
CA LEU A 105 23.30 -1.37 -7.28
C LEU A 105 23.81 -2.80 -7.38
N ILE A 106 22.94 -3.77 -7.60
CA ILE A 106 23.32 -5.17 -7.81
C ILE A 106 24.19 -5.31 -9.04
N TRP A 107 23.81 -4.68 -10.14
CA TRP A 107 24.58 -4.71 -11.38
C TRP A 107 25.98 -4.12 -11.19
N LYS A 108 26.11 -2.96 -10.55
CA LYS A 108 27.41 -2.33 -10.24
C LYS A 108 28.27 -3.23 -9.34
N ARG A 109 27.66 -3.87 -8.36
CA ARG A 109 28.34 -4.78 -7.44
C ARG A 109 28.91 -6.00 -8.19
N ASN A 110 28.16 -6.55 -9.14
CA ASN A 110 28.59 -7.69 -9.94
C ASN A 110 29.72 -7.34 -10.92
N LEU A 111 29.77 -6.09 -11.42
CA LEU A 111 30.89 -5.63 -12.28
C LEU A 111 32.20 -5.52 -11.51
N ARG A 112 32.16 -5.32 -10.20
CA ARG A 112 33.38 -5.18 -9.35
C ARG A 112 33.89 -6.51 -8.81
N GLY A 113 33.11 -7.51 -8.91
CA GLY A 113 33.42 -8.86 -8.43
C GLY A 113 33.87 -9.76 -9.51
#